data_604134f2270a071b97768f703abfce9e
#
_entry.id   604134f2270a071b97768f703abfce9e
#
_cell.length_a   1.000
_cell.length_b   1.000
_cell.length_c   1.000
_cell.angle_alpha   90.00
_cell.angle_beta   90.00
_cell.angle_gamma   90.00
#
_symmetry.space_group_name_H-M   'P 1'
#
loop_
_entity.id
_entity.type
_entity.pdbx_description
1 polymer ?
#
loop_
_entity_poly.entity_id
_entity_poly.type
_entity_poly.pdbx_seq_one_letter_code
_entity_poly.pdbx_strand_id
1 'polypeptide(L)'
;MKILQVITSLLPGGAEKIVTDLSLGLKDRSHEVDIVVFDGSDTPFKQRLKKNGCRVFYLGHSFFSPLNIPALRRMIADYDIVHSHNSSPQLFTAIAAYRKNTPIVTTEHNTTNRKRQHKLLAFVDRCMYKHYTHIVC
;
A
#
# COMPACT_ATOMS: atom_id res chain seq x y z
N MET A 1 -3.60 -14.48 -9.39
CA MET A 1 -3.59 -13.01 -9.58
C MET A 1 -2.26 -12.44 -9.13
N LYS A 2 -1.86 -11.34 -9.74
CA LYS A 2 -0.72 -10.54 -9.29
C LYS A 2 -1.22 -9.41 -8.37
N ILE A 3 -0.77 -9.42 -7.13
CA ILE A 3 -1.22 -8.51 -6.08
C ILE A 3 -0.05 -7.65 -5.61
N LEU A 4 -0.24 -6.33 -5.58
CA LEU A 4 0.72 -5.39 -5.03
C LEU A 4 0.21 -4.87 -3.68
N GLN A 5 0.97 -5.11 -2.61
CA GLN A 5 0.75 -4.49 -1.31
C GLN A 5 1.58 -3.21 -1.22
N VAL A 6 0.98 -2.11 -0.81
CA VAL A 6 1.65 -0.82 -0.67
C VAL A 6 1.57 -0.36 0.78
N ILE A 7 2.71 -0.22 1.43
CA ILE A 7 2.80 0.16 2.85
C ILE A 7 3.97 1.13 3.08
N THR A 8 3.91 1.95 4.10
CA THR A 8 4.95 2.92 4.42
C THR A 8 6.28 2.25 4.73
N SER A 9 6.27 1.27 5.60
CA SER A 9 7.46 0.54 6.05
C SER A 9 7.11 -0.89 6.43
N LEU A 10 8.12 -1.68 6.72
CA LEU A 10 7.98 -3.00 7.35
C LEU A 10 8.64 -3.04 8.73
N LEU A 11 8.77 -1.87 9.37
CA LEU A 11 9.19 -1.78 10.77
C LEU A 11 8.20 -2.50 11.68
N PRO A 12 8.63 -3.06 12.82
CA PRO A 12 7.73 -3.82 13.69
C PRO A 12 6.52 -2.99 14.14
N GLY A 13 5.32 -3.46 13.78
CA GLY A 13 4.05 -2.81 14.10
C GLY A 13 2.85 -3.68 13.72
N GLY A 14 1.66 -3.26 14.12
CA GLY A 14 0.43 -4.02 13.90
C GLY A 14 0.03 -4.11 12.44
N ALA A 15 0.05 -2.99 11.72
CA ALA A 15 -0.28 -2.94 10.30
C ALA A 15 0.72 -3.77 9.48
N GLU A 16 1.99 -3.66 9.78
CA GLU A 16 3.09 -4.36 9.13
C GLU A 16 2.98 -5.87 9.32
N LYS A 17 2.60 -6.29 10.53
CA LYS A 17 2.31 -7.70 10.81
C LYS A 17 1.14 -8.21 9.98
N ILE A 18 0.05 -7.45 9.91
CA ILE A 18 -1.14 -7.84 9.12
C ILE A 18 -0.77 -7.96 7.64
N VAL A 19 -0.06 -6.99 7.08
CA VAL A 19 0.38 -7.03 5.67
C VAL A 19 1.27 -8.24 5.41
N THR A 20 2.19 -8.53 6.33
CA THR A 20 3.08 -9.69 6.20
C THR A 20 2.30 -11.00 6.21
N ASP A 21 1.43 -11.20 7.20
CA ASP A 21 0.64 -12.43 7.33
C ASP A 21 -0.36 -12.58 6.16
N LEU A 22 -1.00 -11.48 5.74
CA LEU A 22 -1.89 -11.48 4.58
C LEU A 22 -1.15 -11.84 3.28
N SER A 23 0.02 -11.25 3.06
CA SER A 23 0.81 -11.52 1.86
C SER A 23 1.23 -12.98 1.77
N LEU A 24 1.66 -13.55 2.88
CA LEU A 24 2.03 -14.98 2.95
C LEU A 24 0.81 -15.88 2.74
N GLY A 25 -0.33 -15.56 3.38
CA GLY A 25 -1.57 -16.31 3.21
C GLY A 25 -2.12 -16.27 1.78
N LEU A 26 -1.97 -15.15 1.08
CA LEU A 26 -2.33 -15.04 -0.33
C LEU A 26 -1.38 -15.85 -1.21
N LYS A 27 -0.10 -15.84 -0.89
CA LYS A 27 0.91 -16.63 -1.60
C LYS A 27 0.67 -18.13 -1.45
N ASP A 28 0.29 -18.57 -0.25
CA ASP A 28 -0.09 -19.98 0.01
C ASP A 28 -1.31 -20.41 -0.83
N ARG A 29 -2.13 -19.46 -1.26
CA ARG A 29 -3.27 -19.66 -2.17
C ARG A 29 -2.90 -19.51 -3.65
N SER A 30 -1.63 -19.59 -3.98
CA SER A 30 -1.10 -19.54 -5.35
C SER A 30 -1.25 -18.17 -6.04
N HIS A 31 -1.36 -17.08 -5.26
CA HIS A 31 -1.26 -15.74 -5.81
C HIS A 31 0.20 -15.27 -5.85
N GLU A 32 0.53 -14.45 -6.83
CA GLU A 32 1.81 -13.76 -6.88
C GLU A 32 1.66 -12.45 -6.09
N VAL A 33 2.45 -12.27 -5.03
CA VAL A 33 2.33 -11.12 -4.12
C VAL A 33 3.66 -10.41 -4.00
N ASP A 34 3.65 -9.13 -4.29
CA ASP A 34 4.78 -8.22 -4.13
C ASP A 34 4.43 -7.08 -3.19
N ILE A 35 5.44 -6.50 -2.56
CA ILE A 35 5.28 -5.43 -1.59
C ILE A 35 6.09 -4.21 -2.04
N VAL A 36 5.49 -3.03 -1.97
CA VAL A 36 6.19 -1.74 -2.12
C VAL A 36 6.26 -1.04 -0.78
N VAL A 37 7.44 -0.60 -0.40
CA VAL A 37 7.69 0.18 0.80
C VAL A 37 8.26 1.55 0.45
N PHE A 38 7.93 2.55 1.26
CA PHE A 38 8.49 3.90 1.18
C PHE A 38 9.74 4.04 2.07
N ASP A 39 9.90 3.15 3.05
CA ASP A 39 11.10 3.03 3.88
C ASP A 39 11.84 1.74 3.52
N GLY A 40 13.09 1.88 3.10
CA GLY A 40 13.94 0.77 2.67
C GLY A 40 14.65 0.02 3.80
N SER A 41 14.37 0.33 5.07
CA SER A 41 15.00 -0.32 6.22
C SER A 41 14.89 -1.84 6.14
N ASP A 42 15.97 -2.53 6.50
CA ASP A 42 15.97 -3.98 6.62
C ASP A 42 15.34 -4.39 7.96
N THR A 43 14.33 -5.25 7.92
CA THR A 43 13.53 -5.61 9.08
C THR A 43 13.22 -7.11 9.07
N PRO A 44 12.88 -7.71 10.23
CA PRO A 44 12.45 -9.11 10.28
C PRO A 44 11.28 -9.43 9.38
N PHE A 45 10.29 -8.55 9.25
CA PHE A 45 9.15 -8.73 8.34
C PHE A 45 9.57 -8.74 6.88
N LYS A 46 10.45 -7.82 6.49
CA LYS A 46 11.01 -7.78 5.13
C LYS A 46 11.77 -9.06 4.81
N GLN A 47 12.60 -9.53 5.72
CA GLN A 47 13.36 -10.76 5.56
C GLN A 47 12.42 -11.97 5.45
N ARG A 48 11.39 -12.05 6.29
CA ARG A 48 10.38 -13.12 6.27
C ARG A 48 9.64 -13.15 4.93
N LEU A 49 9.23 -12.02 4.40
CA LEU A 49 8.58 -11.92 3.08
C LEU A 49 9.50 -12.40 1.96
N LYS A 50 10.74 -11.92 1.92
CA LYS A 50 11.74 -12.32 0.92
C LYS A 50 12.04 -13.81 0.98
N LYS A 51 12.22 -14.37 2.16
CA LYS A 51 12.49 -15.79 2.37
C LYS A 51 11.35 -16.68 1.82
N ASN A 52 10.13 -16.18 1.85
CA ASN A 52 8.94 -16.89 1.34
C ASN A 52 8.61 -16.52 -0.12
N GLY A 53 9.54 -15.88 -0.83
CA GLY A 53 9.44 -15.63 -2.26
C GLY A 53 8.58 -14.42 -2.64
N CYS A 54 8.28 -13.50 -1.72
CA CYS A 54 7.72 -12.19 -2.05
C CYS A 54 8.83 -11.22 -2.42
N ARG A 55 8.64 -10.45 -3.48
CA ARG A 55 9.56 -9.35 -3.81
C ARG A 55 9.16 -8.13 -3.00
N VAL A 56 10.14 -7.45 -2.43
CA VAL A 56 9.94 -6.20 -1.70
C VAL A 56 10.70 -5.09 -2.41
N PHE A 57 9.95 -4.10 -2.91
CA PHE A 57 10.49 -2.96 -3.65
C PHE A 57 10.55 -1.73 -2.77
N TYR A 58 11.68 -1.03 -2.82
CA TYR A 58 11.86 0.27 -2.21
C TYR A 58 11.85 1.34 -3.31
N LEU A 59 11.01 2.37 -3.16
CA LEU A 59 10.85 3.40 -4.20
C LEU A 59 12.05 4.36 -4.30
N GLY A 60 12.90 4.42 -3.29
CA GLY A 60 14.13 5.23 -3.32
C GLY A 60 13.93 6.72 -3.02
N HIS A 61 12.75 7.12 -2.57
CA HIS A 61 12.39 8.51 -2.27
C HIS A 61 11.87 8.64 -0.84
N SER A 62 11.91 9.86 -0.27
CA SER A 62 11.31 10.10 1.05
C SER A 62 9.80 9.84 1.06
N PHE A 63 9.20 9.64 2.24
CA PHE A 63 7.78 9.27 2.42
C PHE A 63 6.80 10.20 1.71
N PHE A 64 7.12 11.49 1.66
CA PHE A 64 6.25 12.52 1.10
C PHE A 64 6.72 13.03 -0.28
N SER A 65 7.71 12.38 -0.88
CA SER A 65 8.21 12.80 -2.18
C SER A 65 7.15 12.59 -3.28
N PRO A 66 6.83 13.61 -4.08
CA PRO A 66 5.95 13.46 -5.23
C PRO A 66 6.47 12.47 -6.28
N LEU A 67 7.79 12.19 -6.27
CA LEU A 67 8.42 11.21 -7.17
C LEU A 67 7.97 9.78 -6.93
N ASN A 68 7.39 9.50 -5.75
CA ASN A 68 6.76 8.20 -5.46
C ASN A 68 5.55 7.94 -6.38
N ILE A 69 4.84 8.97 -6.81
CA ILE A 69 3.64 8.84 -7.66
C ILE A 69 3.96 8.24 -9.03
N PRO A 70 4.87 8.79 -9.84
CA PRO A 70 5.20 8.20 -11.14
C PRO A 70 5.85 6.81 -11.03
N ALA A 71 6.66 6.58 -10.00
CA ALA A 71 7.25 5.26 -9.74
C ALA A 71 6.16 4.21 -9.46
N LEU A 72 5.25 4.53 -8.55
CA LEU A 72 4.13 3.66 -8.20
C LEU A 72 3.16 3.47 -9.38
N ARG A 73 2.90 4.52 -10.15
CA ARG A 73 2.03 4.47 -11.34
C ARG A 73 2.53 3.49 -12.41
N ARG A 74 3.85 3.40 -12.61
CA ARG A 74 4.46 2.43 -13.53
C ARG A 74 4.25 1.01 -13.01
N MET A 75 4.45 0.78 -11.73
CA MET A 75 4.29 -0.54 -11.13
C MET A 75 2.84 -1.02 -11.16
N ILE A 76 1.87 -0.17 -10.86
CA ILE A 76 0.44 -0.53 -10.80
C ILE A 76 -0.04 -1.23 -12.09
N ALA A 77 0.49 -0.85 -13.24
CA ALA A 77 0.10 -1.41 -14.52
C ALA A 77 0.37 -2.92 -14.65
N ASP A 78 1.31 -3.45 -13.88
CA ASP A 78 1.73 -4.86 -13.95
C ASP A 78 0.94 -5.77 -13.00
N TYR A 79 -0.02 -5.22 -12.24
CA TYR A 79 -0.76 -5.96 -11.21
C TYR A 79 -2.26 -6.00 -11.49
N ASP A 80 -2.89 -7.07 -11.06
CA ASP A 80 -4.33 -7.26 -11.16
C ASP A 80 -5.10 -6.49 -10.10
N ILE A 81 -4.49 -6.27 -8.93
CA ILE A 81 -5.05 -5.53 -7.82
C ILE A 81 -3.94 -4.88 -6.99
N VAL A 82 -4.21 -3.71 -6.45
CA VAL A 82 -3.31 -2.99 -5.55
C VAL A 82 -4.00 -2.74 -4.22
N HIS A 83 -3.36 -3.13 -3.14
CA HIS A 83 -3.87 -2.99 -1.78
C HIS A 83 -2.96 -2.08 -0.96
N SER A 84 -3.45 -0.92 -0.59
CA SER A 84 -2.70 0.07 0.19
C SER A 84 -3.04 0.03 1.67
N HIS A 85 -2.05 0.33 2.49
CA HIS A 85 -2.14 0.36 3.94
C HIS A 85 -1.49 1.64 4.46
N ASN A 86 -2.07 2.24 5.50
CA ASN A 86 -1.65 3.52 6.08
C ASN A 86 -1.94 4.74 5.18
N SER A 87 -1.95 5.91 5.79
CA SER A 87 -2.46 7.14 5.15
C SER A 87 -1.65 7.63 3.95
N SER A 88 -0.30 7.61 4.03
CA SER A 88 0.53 8.07 2.91
C SER A 88 0.45 7.16 1.69
N PRO A 89 0.61 5.82 1.83
CA PRO A 89 0.40 4.90 0.73
C PRO A 89 -1.01 4.98 0.13
N GLN A 90 -2.04 5.17 0.95
CA GLN A 90 -3.41 5.36 0.47
C GLN A 90 -3.52 6.54 -0.50
N LEU A 91 -3.01 7.70 -0.11
CA LEU A 91 -3.06 8.89 -0.93
C LEU A 91 -2.25 8.73 -2.23
N PHE A 92 -1.02 8.27 -2.13
CA PHE A 92 -0.16 8.09 -3.30
C PHE A 92 -0.68 7.02 -4.25
N THR A 93 -1.25 5.93 -3.73
CA THR A 93 -1.88 4.89 -4.55
C THR A 93 -3.10 5.43 -5.30
N ALA A 94 -3.97 6.18 -4.64
CA ALA A 94 -5.14 6.79 -5.26
C ALA A 94 -4.75 7.72 -6.42
N ILE A 95 -3.73 8.56 -6.22
CA ILE A 95 -3.23 9.47 -7.26
C ILE A 95 -2.56 8.68 -8.39
N ALA A 96 -1.71 7.72 -8.06
CA ALA A 96 -0.99 6.90 -9.04
C ALA A 96 -1.92 6.04 -9.90
N ALA A 97 -3.03 5.55 -9.32
CA ALA A 97 -4.03 4.74 -10.00
C ALA A 97 -5.06 5.56 -10.77
N TYR A 98 -5.05 6.88 -10.67
CA TYR A 98 -6.00 7.73 -11.37
C TYR A 98 -6.00 7.45 -12.88
N ARG A 99 -7.19 7.19 -13.43
CA ARG A 99 -7.38 6.76 -14.83
C ARG A 99 -6.66 5.46 -15.23
N LYS A 100 -6.36 4.60 -14.26
CA LYS A 100 -5.94 3.21 -14.51
C LYS A 100 -7.12 2.27 -14.28
N ASN A 101 -7.12 1.14 -14.98
CA ASN A 101 -8.17 0.13 -14.83
C ASN A 101 -7.91 -0.86 -13.69
N THR A 102 -6.72 -0.79 -13.08
CA THR A 102 -6.37 -1.67 -11.96
C THR A 102 -7.19 -1.31 -10.72
N PRO A 103 -7.98 -2.25 -10.17
CA PRO A 103 -8.72 -2.04 -8.93
C PRO A 103 -7.79 -1.73 -7.77
N ILE A 104 -8.14 -0.77 -6.94
CA ILE A 104 -7.41 -0.43 -5.73
C ILE A 104 -8.27 -0.67 -4.50
N VAL A 105 -7.66 -1.28 -3.49
CA VAL A 105 -8.26 -1.59 -2.19
C VAL A 105 -7.44 -0.93 -1.10
N THR A 106 -8.05 -0.54 -0.02
CA THR A 106 -7.33 -0.04 1.15
C THR A 106 -7.85 -0.65 2.44
N THR A 107 -6.93 -0.83 3.40
CA THR A 107 -7.27 -1.18 4.78
C THR A 107 -6.88 -0.03 5.71
N GLU A 108 -7.84 0.42 6.50
CA GLU A 108 -7.60 1.38 7.57
C GLU A 108 -7.24 0.64 8.86
N HIS A 109 -6.04 0.93 9.38
CA HIS A 109 -5.53 0.35 10.63
C HIS A 109 -5.78 1.24 11.85
N ASN A 110 -6.22 2.49 11.65
CA ASN A 110 -6.45 3.45 12.72
C ASN A 110 -7.95 3.70 12.91
N THR A 111 -8.43 3.53 14.14
CA THR A 111 -9.81 3.81 14.54
C THR A 111 -10.10 5.31 14.63
N THR A 112 -9.09 6.16 14.79
CA THR A 112 -9.23 7.61 14.91
C THR A 112 -8.48 8.32 13.79
N ASN A 113 -9.21 8.85 12.84
CA ASN A 113 -8.63 9.64 11.76
C ASN A 113 -8.64 11.13 12.14
N ARG A 114 -7.51 11.62 12.69
CA ARG A 114 -7.33 13.03 13.06
C ARG A 114 -7.47 13.99 11.87
N LYS A 115 -7.25 13.52 10.64
CA LYS A 115 -7.38 14.32 9.43
C LYS A 115 -8.82 14.78 9.19
N ARG A 116 -9.81 14.03 9.66
CA ARG A 116 -11.23 14.39 9.53
C ARG A 116 -11.64 15.60 10.37
N GLN A 117 -10.82 16.03 11.31
CA GLN A 117 -11.05 17.22 12.12
C GLN A 117 -10.81 18.54 11.35
N HIS A 118 -10.06 18.50 10.25
CA HIS A 118 -9.85 19.66 9.38
C HIS A 118 -10.69 19.52 8.10
N LYS A 119 -11.49 20.55 7.78
CA LYS A 119 -12.40 20.54 6.61
C LYS A 119 -11.69 20.25 5.28
N LEU A 120 -10.50 20.85 5.07
CA LEU A 120 -9.72 20.64 3.87
C LEU A 120 -9.18 19.20 3.77
N LEU A 121 -8.64 18.66 4.87
CA LEU A 121 -8.14 17.30 4.92
C LEU A 121 -9.27 16.28 4.79
N ALA A 122 -10.46 16.56 5.34
CA ALA A 122 -11.64 15.73 5.17
C ALA A 122 -12.11 15.70 3.70
N PHE A 123 -12.01 16.82 2.99
CA PHE A 123 -12.33 16.88 1.57
C PHE A 123 -11.35 16.07 0.72
N VAL A 124 -10.05 16.19 0.98
CA VAL A 124 -9.00 15.39 0.32
C VAL A 124 -9.22 13.91 0.58
N ASP A 125 -9.52 13.50 1.81
CA ASP A 125 -9.85 12.11 2.16
C ASP A 125 -11.06 11.60 1.36
N ARG A 126 -12.14 12.39 1.27
CA ARG A 126 -13.33 11.99 0.49
C ARG A 126 -13.01 11.80 -0.99
N CYS A 127 -12.23 12.69 -1.58
CA CYS A 127 -11.81 12.56 -2.97
C CYS A 127 -10.92 11.33 -3.17
N MET A 128 -10.02 11.06 -2.24
CA MET A 128 -9.16 9.88 -2.25
C MET A 128 -9.98 8.59 -2.20
N TYR A 129 -10.90 8.45 -1.24
CA TYR A 129 -11.68 7.23 -1.06
C TYR A 129 -12.64 6.93 -2.21
N LYS A 130 -13.05 7.93 -2.98
CA LYS A 130 -13.86 7.71 -4.20
C LYS A 130 -13.13 6.91 -5.28
N HIS A 131 -11.81 6.89 -5.26
CA HIS A 131 -11.01 6.14 -6.23
C HIS A 131 -10.78 4.68 -5.83
N TYR A 132 -11.08 4.33 -4.57
CA TYR A 132 -10.96 2.95 -4.09
C TYR A 132 -12.18 2.11 -4.44
N THR A 133 -11.92 0.89 -4.94
CA THR A 133 -12.96 -0.08 -5.24
C THR A 133 -13.56 -0.66 -3.96
N HIS A 134 -12.73 -0.90 -2.95
CA HIS A 134 -13.13 -1.41 -1.65
C HIS A 134 -12.29 -0.78 -0.54
N ILE A 135 -12.91 -0.57 0.61
CA ILE A 135 -12.29 -0.08 1.84
C ILE A 135 -12.55 -1.13 2.93
N VAL A 136 -11.49 -1.62 3.53
CA VAL A 136 -11.55 -2.54 4.68
C VAL A 136 -11.25 -1.74 5.95
N CYS A 137 -12.14 -1.83 6.89
CA CYS A 137 -11.98 -1.19 8.21
C CYS A 137 -11.64 -2.21 9.28
#